data_93cdcd97d211a2f1ef5f5440cb91b905
#
_entry.id   93cdcd97d211a2f1ef5f5440cb91b905
#
_cell.length_a   1.000
_cell.length_b   1.000
_cell.length_c   1.000
_cell.angle_alpha   90.00
_cell.angle_beta   90.00
_cell.angle_gamma   90.00
#
_symmetry.space_group_name_H-M   'P 1'
#
loop_
_entity.id
_entity.type
_entity.pdbx_description
1 polymer ?
#
loop_
_entity_poly.entity_id
_entity_poly.type
_entity_poly.pdbx_seq_one_letter_code
_entity_poly.pdbx_strand_id
1 'polypeptide(L)'
;ATKYLFSLSYYDHQGIAKNNSMNRITGRLNVDQTINHMLKAGINSTFSQIKYHDVPLGDARQDNSALIYSAMTFIPTVPVRDEEGKYSVNPIRDIYPNPVSLLDITDQTVSRDLFVSGYLEFRPIKDLLLKATVGFDMKDVQADQYIPTTTKKGYSVDGQASKQNAKSQMNLFNVIANYTKVFNEIHDVNLMAGFEYKKSSWEGMGIVASQFPYDGSLMNNIGTSEQEKPTISSYKGASEMASFLARLNYSLASKYILTVNLRVDGSSNFSKEHQWGAFPGVSAAWRMNEENW
;
A
#
# COMPACT_ATOMS: atom_id res chain seq x y z
N ALA A 1 26.48 -21.26 7.71
CA ALA A 1 26.92 -19.90 7.35
C ALA A 1 25.76 -18.93 7.55
N THR A 2 26.06 -17.73 8.05
CA THR A 2 25.09 -16.63 8.23
C THR A 2 25.33 -15.58 7.18
N LYS A 3 24.26 -15.12 6.53
CA LYS A 3 24.26 -13.93 5.65
C LYS A 3 23.29 -12.93 6.24
N TYR A 4 23.67 -11.68 6.27
CA TYR A 4 22.80 -10.61 6.75
C TYR A 4 22.93 -9.37 5.88
N LEU A 5 21.87 -8.62 5.82
CA LEU A 5 21.80 -7.28 5.22
C LEU A 5 21.05 -6.39 6.18
N PHE A 6 21.66 -5.26 6.53
CA PHE A 6 20.99 -4.16 7.21
C PHE A 6 21.08 -2.91 6.33
N SER A 7 19.98 -2.21 6.19
CA SER A 7 19.92 -0.96 5.44
C SER A 7 19.02 0.04 6.16
N LEU A 8 19.48 1.28 6.24
CA LEU A 8 18.70 2.41 6.71
C LEU A 8 18.77 3.50 5.64
N SER A 9 17.62 4.05 5.24
CA SER A 9 17.56 5.16 4.30
C SER A 9 16.64 6.25 4.81
N TYR A 10 17.04 7.49 4.57
CA TYR A 10 16.24 8.68 4.75
C TYR A 10 16.10 9.37 3.39
N TYR A 11 14.90 9.76 3.06
CA TYR A 11 14.59 10.50 1.84
C TYR A 11 13.74 11.70 2.21
N ASP A 12 14.14 12.87 1.72
CA ASP A 12 13.43 14.12 1.88
C ASP A 12 13.20 14.76 0.51
N HIS A 13 11.97 15.18 0.27
CA HIS A 13 11.57 15.77 -0.99
C HIS A 13 10.65 16.96 -0.73
N GLN A 14 10.98 18.09 -1.35
CA GLN A 14 10.14 19.27 -1.38
C GLN A 14 9.53 19.43 -2.77
N GLY A 15 8.23 19.61 -2.82
CA GLY A 15 7.50 19.86 -4.06
C GLY A 15 7.74 21.27 -4.61
N ILE A 16 7.29 21.50 -5.83
CA ILE A 16 7.34 22.84 -6.49
C ILE A 16 6.38 23.82 -5.80
N ALA A 17 5.21 23.33 -5.36
CA ALA A 17 4.29 24.14 -4.57
C ALA A 17 4.80 24.29 -3.13
N LYS A 18 4.66 25.49 -2.56
CA LYS A 18 4.96 25.73 -1.15
C LYS A 18 4.10 24.82 -0.27
N ASN A 19 4.61 24.39 0.88
CA ASN A 19 3.95 23.51 1.84
C ASN A 19 3.66 22.11 1.32
N ASN A 20 4.24 21.73 0.16
CA ASN A 20 4.18 20.35 -0.34
C ASN A 20 5.54 19.68 -0.11
N SER A 21 5.54 18.63 0.68
CA SER A 21 6.78 17.90 1.01
C SER A 21 6.50 16.45 1.39
N MET A 22 7.49 15.60 1.21
CA MET A 22 7.46 14.22 1.64
C MET A 22 8.79 13.83 2.27
N ASN A 23 8.76 13.23 3.46
CA ASN A 23 9.92 12.57 4.00
C ASN A 23 9.62 11.10 4.32
N ARG A 24 10.64 10.26 4.11
CA ARG A 24 10.54 8.81 4.30
C ARG A 24 11.77 8.28 5.02
N ILE A 25 11.51 7.50 6.06
CA ILE A 25 12.53 6.68 6.72
C ILE A 25 12.20 5.22 6.40
N THR A 26 13.20 4.46 5.94
CA THR A 26 13.04 3.02 5.68
C THR A 26 14.18 2.26 6.32
N GLY A 27 13.85 1.28 7.15
CA GLY A 27 14.77 0.30 7.72
C GLY A 27 14.52 -1.07 7.13
N ARG A 28 15.57 -1.80 6.78
CA ARG A 28 15.49 -3.18 6.28
C ARG A 28 16.49 -4.06 7.01
N LEU A 29 16.03 -5.24 7.40
CA LEU A 29 16.86 -6.30 7.97
C LEU A 29 16.52 -7.62 7.30
N ASN A 30 17.51 -8.26 6.68
CA ASN A 30 17.41 -9.61 6.14
C ASN A 30 18.49 -10.46 6.79
N VAL A 31 18.12 -11.63 7.25
CA VAL A 31 19.04 -12.61 7.83
C VAL A 31 18.73 -13.99 7.26
N ASP A 32 19.73 -14.62 6.69
CA ASP A 32 19.70 -15.99 6.22
C ASP A 32 20.70 -16.82 7.00
N GLN A 33 20.26 -17.91 7.60
CA GLN A 33 21.07 -18.84 8.38
C GLN A 33 21.01 -20.23 7.79
N THR A 34 22.12 -20.72 7.29
CA THR A 34 22.32 -22.15 7.03
C THR A 34 22.67 -22.84 8.35
N ILE A 35 21.74 -23.58 8.92
CA ILE A 35 21.88 -24.26 10.20
C ILE A 35 22.76 -25.50 10.01
N ASN A 36 22.41 -26.33 9.00
CA ASN A 36 23.19 -27.49 8.59
C ASN A 36 22.94 -27.77 7.09
N HIS A 37 23.38 -28.91 6.57
CA HIS A 37 23.24 -29.29 5.16
C HIS A 37 21.77 -29.52 4.71
N MET A 38 20.86 -29.77 5.66
CA MET A 38 19.44 -30.02 5.40
C MET A 38 18.57 -28.80 5.72
N LEU A 39 19.01 -27.92 6.63
CA LEU A 39 18.14 -26.92 7.23
C LEU A 39 18.69 -25.52 7.03
N LYS A 40 17.87 -24.65 6.42
CA LYS A 40 18.10 -23.22 6.29
C LYS A 40 16.87 -22.45 6.79
N ALA A 41 17.10 -21.38 7.51
CA ALA A 41 16.05 -20.44 7.97
C ALA A 41 16.43 -19.03 7.59
N GLY A 42 15.43 -18.17 7.43
CA GLY A 42 15.68 -16.76 7.21
C GLY A 42 14.50 -15.91 7.65
N ILE A 43 14.81 -14.65 7.88
CA ILE A 43 13.85 -13.60 8.19
C ILE A 43 14.14 -12.37 7.33
N ASN A 44 13.09 -11.79 6.77
CA ASN A 44 13.15 -10.53 6.05
C ASN A 44 12.18 -9.56 6.72
N SER A 45 12.65 -8.35 7.01
CA SER A 45 11.84 -7.32 7.63
C SER A 45 12.11 -5.99 6.95
N THR A 46 11.04 -5.24 6.69
CA THR A 46 11.10 -3.87 6.20
C THR A 46 10.11 -3.03 6.99
N PHE A 47 10.60 -1.95 7.54
CA PHE A 47 9.78 -0.90 8.14
C PHE A 47 9.93 0.37 7.34
N SER A 48 8.84 1.06 7.05
CA SER A 48 8.84 2.37 6.40
C SER A 48 7.87 3.31 7.09
N GLN A 49 8.28 4.54 7.34
CA GLN A 49 7.40 5.63 7.72
C GLN A 49 7.53 6.74 6.69
N ILE A 50 6.40 7.16 6.16
CA ILE A 50 6.29 8.26 5.21
C ILE A 50 5.40 9.32 5.83
N LYS A 51 5.88 10.58 5.79
CA LYS A 51 5.09 11.75 6.16
C LYS A 51 4.93 12.63 4.94
N TYR A 52 3.70 12.97 4.62
CA TYR A 52 3.35 13.92 3.57
C TYR A 52 2.81 15.18 4.22
N HIS A 53 3.19 16.32 3.67
CA HIS A 53 2.49 17.59 3.82
C HIS A 53 2.02 17.98 2.43
N ASP A 54 0.73 18.09 2.26
CA ASP A 54 0.13 18.35 0.97
C ASP A 54 -0.57 19.70 0.93
N VAL A 55 -0.70 20.25 -0.26
CA VAL A 55 -1.57 21.38 -0.57
C VAL A 55 -2.71 20.86 -1.45
N PRO A 56 -3.91 21.48 -1.42
CA PRO A 56 -5.03 21.00 -2.21
C PRO A 56 -4.71 21.16 -3.70
N LEU A 57 -4.27 20.08 -4.34
CA LEU A 57 -4.04 20.03 -5.78
C LEU A 57 -5.33 19.74 -6.56
N GLY A 58 -6.33 19.14 -5.92
CA GLY A 58 -7.71 18.81 -6.29
C GLY A 58 -8.12 18.75 -7.76
N ASP A 59 -9.26 18.13 -8.06
CA ASP A 59 -9.87 18.27 -9.38
C ASP A 59 -10.56 19.63 -9.49
N ALA A 60 -9.91 20.55 -10.18
CA ALA A 60 -10.37 21.91 -10.42
C ALA A 60 -11.79 22.02 -11.01
N ARG A 61 -12.33 20.95 -11.57
CA ARG A 61 -13.66 20.92 -12.17
C ARG A 61 -14.78 20.71 -11.16
N GLN A 62 -14.47 20.03 -10.06
CA GLN A 62 -15.46 19.71 -9.02
C GLN A 62 -15.29 20.54 -7.75
N ASP A 63 -14.06 20.92 -7.43
CA ASP A 63 -13.72 21.69 -6.25
C ASP A 63 -12.80 22.85 -6.66
N ASN A 64 -13.34 24.06 -6.70
CA ASN A 64 -12.59 25.29 -7.04
C ASN A 64 -11.45 25.59 -6.04
N SER A 65 -11.11 24.65 -5.16
CA SER A 65 -10.08 24.77 -4.14
C SER A 65 -8.69 24.28 -4.58
N ALA A 66 -8.48 23.91 -5.85
CA ALA A 66 -7.18 23.48 -6.35
C ALA A 66 -6.19 24.65 -6.49
N LEU A 67 -5.04 24.55 -5.83
CA LEU A 67 -4.03 25.60 -5.79
C LEU A 67 -3.58 26.06 -7.19
N ILE A 68 -3.21 25.13 -8.07
CA ILE A 68 -2.69 25.45 -9.40
C ILE A 68 -3.78 26.10 -10.26
N TYR A 69 -4.98 25.56 -10.23
CA TYR A 69 -6.10 26.14 -10.99
C TYR A 69 -6.46 27.53 -10.47
N SER A 70 -6.50 27.73 -9.16
CA SER A 70 -6.75 29.03 -8.56
C SER A 70 -5.67 30.04 -8.94
N ALA A 71 -4.40 29.62 -8.96
CA ALA A 71 -3.28 30.48 -9.37
C ALA A 71 -3.36 30.89 -10.86
N MET A 72 -3.89 30.01 -11.73
CA MET A 72 -4.08 30.30 -13.17
C MET A 72 -5.31 31.16 -13.47
N THR A 73 -6.30 31.15 -12.60
CA THR A 73 -7.59 31.82 -12.81
C THR A 73 -7.79 33.08 -12.00
N PHE A 74 -6.95 33.29 -10.97
CA PHE A 74 -7.00 34.51 -10.16
C PHE A 74 -6.42 35.69 -10.92
N ILE A 75 -7.03 36.86 -10.76
CA ILE A 75 -6.65 38.06 -11.49
C ILE A 75 -5.32 38.61 -10.98
N PRO A 76 -4.28 38.74 -11.83
CA PRO A 76 -2.94 39.11 -11.39
C PRO A 76 -2.80 40.57 -10.91
N THR A 77 -3.76 41.42 -11.22
CA THR A 77 -3.78 42.83 -10.79
C THR A 77 -4.42 43.06 -9.43
N VAL A 78 -5.03 41.99 -8.85
CA VAL A 78 -5.62 42.06 -7.52
C VAL A 78 -4.53 41.73 -6.49
N PRO A 79 -4.31 42.56 -5.44
CA PRO A 79 -3.33 42.29 -4.43
C PRO A 79 -3.69 41.00 -3.64
N VAL A 80 -2.72 40.32 -3.12
CA VAL A 80 -2.92 39.08 -2.33
C VAL A 80 -3.78 39.34 -1.09
N ARG A 81 -3.59 40.51 -0.47
CA ARG A 81 -4.35 40.93 0.71
C ARG A 81 -4.93 42.35 0.46
N ASP A 82 -6.09 42.58 1.02
CA ASP A 82 -6.74 43.87 1.05
C ASP A 82 -6.13 44.81 2.12
N GLU A 83 -6.67 46.03 2.23
CA GLU A 83 -6.23 47.03 3.20
C GLU A 83 -6.44 46.62 4.66
N GLU A 84 -7.36 45.68 4.92
CA GLU A 84 -7.61 45.08 6.23
C GLU A 84 -6.70 43.89 6.55
N GLY A 85 -5.83 43.48 5.58
CA GLY A 85 -4.92 42.35 5.72
C GLY A 85 -5.57 40.98 5.46
N LYS A 86 -6.83 40.94 5.05
CA LYS A 86 -7.54 39.71 4.63
C LYS A 86 -7.14 39.31 3.22
N TYR A 87 -7.31 38.04 2.88
CA TYR A 87 -7.10 37.59 1.49
C TYR A 87 -8.12 38.22 0.55
N SER A 88 -7.63 38.87 -0.49
CA SER A 88 -8.49 39.52 -1.48
C SER A 88 -9.36 38.50 -2.19
N VAL A 89 -10.62 38.89 -2.45
CA VAL A 89 -11.60 38.11 -3.18
C VAL A 89 -11.46 38.42 -4.68
N ASN A 90 -11.67 37.41 -5.54
CA ASN A 90 -11.71 37.61 -6.98
C ASN A 90 -12.93 38.45 -7.36
N PRO A 91 -12.76 39.69 -7.92
CA PRO A 91 -13.86 40.60 -8.16
C PRO A 91 -14.76 40.19 -9.33
N ILE A 92 -14.32 39.29 -10.22
CA ILE A 92 -15.11 38.82 -11.36
C ILE A 92 -15.87 37.53 -11.00
N ARG A 93 -15.22 36.62 -10.25
CA ARG A 93 -15.82 35.36 -9.82
C ARG A 93 -15.36 35.03 -8.42
N ASP A 94 -16.18 35.34 -7.46
CA ASP A 94 -15.92 35.10 -6.06
C ASP A 94 -15.80 33.58 -5.71
N ILE A 95 -16.29 32.69 -6.59
CA ILE A 95 -16.18 31.24 -6.41
C ILE A 95 -14.71 30.74 -6.44
N TYR A 96 -13.79 31.52 -7.08
CA TYR A 96 -12.37 31.16 -7.09
C TYR A 96 -11.66 31.70 -5.88
N PRO A 97 -11.07 30.84 -5.03
CA PRO A 97 -10.34 31.28 -3.86
C PRO A 97 -9.05 31.99 -4.25
N ASN A 98 -8.57 32.86 -3.37
CA ASN A 98 -7.23 33.40 -3.48
C ASN A 98 -6.22 32.24 -3.36
N PRO A 99 -5.33 32.03 -4.34
CA PRO A 99 -4.43 30.86 -4.33
C PRO A 99 -3.49 30.84 -3.14
N VAL A 100 -3.11 32.02 -2.60
CA VAL A 100 -2.23 32.10 -1.43
C VAL A 100 -2.96 31.66 -0.16
N SER A 101 -4.28 31.89 -0.06
CA SER A 101 -5.07 31.42 1.09
C SER A 101 -5.12 29.90 1.21
N LEU A 102 -5.00 29.18 0.08
CA LEU A 102 -4.97 27.72 0.07
C LEU A 102 -3.71 27.13 0.71
N LEU A 103 -2.65 27.93 0.84
CA LEU A 103 -1.43 27.56 1.55
C LEU A 103 -1.58 27.55 3.07
N ASP A 104 -2.64 28.16 3.61
CA ASP A 104 -2.95 28.11 5.04
C ASP A 104 -3.61 26.79 5.45
N ILE A 105 -4.07 25.98 4.47
CA ILE A 105 -4.61 24.65 4.74
C ILE A 105 -3.47 23.75 5.26
N THR A 106 -3.72 23.15 6.41
CA THR A 106 -2.83 22.11 6.96
C THR A 106 -3.36 20.77 6.51
N ASP A 107 -2.55 20.01 5.76
CA ASP A 107 -2.86 18.66 5.31
C ASP A 107 -1.65 17.76 5.56
N GLN A 108 -1.81 16.78 6.44
CA GLN A 108 -0.74 15.87 6.85
C GLN A 108 -1.21 14.44 6.75
N THR A 109 -0.41 13.61 6.07
CA THR A 109 -0.62 12.17 6.05
C THR A 109 0.62 11.46 6.55
N VAL A 110 0.45 10.56 7.51
CA VAL A 110 1.51 9.67 8.01
C VAL A 110 1.13 8.24 7.68
N SER A 111 1.95 7.58 6.84
CA SER A 111 1.84 6.14 6.56
C SER A 111 2.98 5.40 7.25
N ARG A 112 2.64 4.33 7.96
CA ARG A 112 3.59 3.40 8.59
C ARG A 112 3.33 2.02 8.04
N ASP A 113 4.35 1.42 7.44
CA ASP A 113 4.29 0.12 6.81
C ASP A 113 5.31 -0.80 7.48
N LEU A 114 4.86 -1.97 7.93
CA LEU A 114 5.70 -3.02 8.50
C LEU A 114 5.46 -4.33 7.75
N PHE A 115 6.49 -4.81 7.09
CA PHE A 115 6.52 -6.14 6.49
C PHE A 115 7.53 -7.00 7.19
N VAL A 116 7.10 -8.20 7.59
CA VAL A 116 7.98 -9.24 8.18
C VAL A 116 7.64 -10.57 7.52
N SER A 117 8.64 -11.28 7.04
CA SER A 117 8.46 -12.66 6.60
C SER A 117 9.58 -13.55 7.12
N GLY A 118 9.21 -14.73 7.58
CA GLY A 118 10.13 -15.77 8.00
C GLY A 118 9.95 -17.02 7.16
N TYR A 119 11.02 -17.74 6.89
CA TYR A 119 10.96 -19.01 6.18
C TYR A 119 11.86 -20.07 6.80
N LEU A 120 11.47 -21.31 6.61
CA LEU A 120 12.23 -22.50 6.92
C LEU A 120 12.30 -23.38 5.67
N GLU A 121 13.52 -23.74 5.24
CA GLU A 121 13.80 -24.70 4.17
C GLU A 121 14.37 -25.95 4.79
N PHE A 122 13.79 -27.10 4.44
CA PHE A 122 14.23 -28.41 4.88
C PHE A 122 14.46 -29.31 3.67
N ARG A 123 15.66 -29.89 3.55
CA ARG A 123 16.07 -30.82 2.49
C ARG A 123 16.35 -32.19 3.09
N PRO A 124 15.33 -33.05 3.31
CA PRO A 124 15.53 -34.38 3.87
C PRO A 124 16.36 -35.28 2.97
N ILE A 125 16.28 -35.11 1.67
CA ILE A 125 17.09 -35.74 0.64
C ILE A 125 17.47 -34.69 -0.42
N LYS A 126 18.51 -34.96 -1.21
CA LYS A 126 19.04 -34.00 -2.20
C LYS A 126 18.01 -33.53 -3.22
N ASP A 127 17.05 -34.40 -3.55
CA ASP A 127 16.06 -34.18 -4.61
C ASP A 127 14.76 -33.52 -4.11
N LEU A 128 14.56 -33.39 -2.77
CA LEU A 128 13.34 -32.85 -2.17
C LEU A 128 13.64 -31.62 -1.31
N LEU A 129 12.99 -30.51 -1.64
CA LEU A 129 12.96 -29.28 -0.84
C LEU A 129 11.55 -29.06 -0.28
N LEU A 130 11.45 -28.96 1.03
CA LEU A 130 10.26 -28.48 1.73
C LEU A 130 10.54 -27.06 2.23
N LYS A 131 9.62 -26.13 1.94
CA LYS A 131 9.74 -24.75 2.38
C LYS A 131 8.43 -24.30 3.02
N ALA A 132 8.51 -23.84 4.26
CA ALA A 132 7.41 -23.14 4.94
C ALA A 132 7.75 -21.66 5.05
N THR A 133 6.77 -20.80 4.80
CA THR A 133 6.90 -19.34 4.90
C THR A 133 5.74 -18.80 5.71
N VAL A 134 6.03 -17.89 6.63
CA VAL A 134 5.04 -17.05 7.31
C VAL A 134 5.32 -15.59 6.96
N GLY A 135 4.27 -14.83 6.69
CA GLY A 135 4.36 -13.43 6.34
C GLY A 135 3.37 -12.61 7.15
N PHE A 136 3.79 -11.43 7.54
CA PHE A 136 2.98 -10.41 8.19
C PHE A 136 3.21 -9.07 7.49
N ASP A 137 2.14 -8.44 7.07
CA ASP A 137 2.15 -7.10 6.49
C ASP A 137 1.15 -6.25 7.25
N MET A 138 1.55 -5.06 7.67
CA MET A 138 0.70 -4.09 8.36
C MET A 138 0.94 -2.71 7.79
N LYS A 139 -0.14 -2.04 7.45
CA LYS A 139 -0.14 -0.63 7.05
C LYS A 139 -1.09 0.15 7.94
N ASP A 140 -0.60 1.24 8.51
CA ASP A 140 -1.35 2.22 9.30
C ASP A 140 -1.22 3.58 8.62
N VAL A 141 -2.35 4.20 8.31
CA VAL A 141 -2.40 5.52 7.65
C VAL A 141 -3.24 6.44 8.50
N GLN A 142 -2.67 7.56 8.86
CA GLN A 142 -3.32 8.66 9.54
C GLN A 142 -3.30 9.88 8.63
N ALA A 143 -4.47 10.41 8.28
CA ALA A 143 -4.63 11.62 7.47
C ALA A 143 -5.41 12.66 8.27
N ASP A 144 -4.78 13.79 8.49
CA ASP A 144 -5.27 14.88 9.30
C ASP A 144 -5.27 16.17 8.48
N GLN A 145 -6.41 16.86 8.40
CA GLN A 145 -6.53 18.11 7.65
C GLN A 145 -7.26 19.17 8.48
N TYR A 146 -6.83 20.42 8.32
CA TYR A 146 -7.53 21.60 8.80
C TYR A 146 -7.65 22.66 7.70
N ILE A 147 -8.85 23.14 7.50
CA ILE A 147 -9.19 24.21 6.56
C ILE A 147 -9.60 25.43 7.39
N PRO A 148 -8.72 26.45 7.52
CA PRO A 148 -8.96 27.59 8.38
C PRO A 148 -9.95 28.59 7.79
N THR A 149 -10.51 29.42 8.65
CA THR A 149 -11.45 30.51 8.27
C THR A 149 -10.83 31.54 7.33
N THR A 150 -9.52 31.58 7.20
CA THR A 150 -8.80 32.42 6.23
C THR A 150 -9.02 32.00 4.76
N THR A 151 -9.46 30.74 4.54
CA THR A 151 -9.82 30.23 3.22
C THR A 151 -11.30 30.45 2.94
N LYS A 152 -11.69 30.55 1.67
CA LYS A 152 -13.11 30.69 1.31
C LYS A 152 -13.99 29.56 1.83
N LYS A 153 -13.51 28.30 1.70
CA LYS A 153 -14.24 27.12 2.20
C LYS A 153 -14.33 27.14 3.72
N GLY A 154 -13.21 27.38 4.41
CA GLY A 154 -13.20 27.43 5.85
C GLY A 154 -14.06 28.56 6.41
N TYR A 155 -14.05 29.73 5.78
CA TYR A 155 -14.93 30.85 6.15
C TYR A 155 -16.41 30.47 6.10
N SER A 156 -16.83 29.71 5.07
CA SER A 156 -18.25 29.34 4.89
C SER A 156 -18.77 28.34 5.93
N VAL A 157 -17.89 27.71 6.69
CA VAL A 157 -18.22 26.67 7.69
C VAL A 157 -17.57 26.92 9.05
N ASP A 158 -17.03 28.12 9.28
CA ASP A 158 -16.31 28.52 10.50
C ASP A 158 -15.18 27.56 10.86
N GLY A 159 -14.30 27.26 9.87
CA GLY A 159 -13.24 26.28 9.99
C GLY A 159 -13.72 24.84 9.85
N GLN A 160 -12.86 23.96 9.31
CA GLN A 160 -13.17 22.55 9.17
C GLN A 160 -11.95 21.70 9.51
N ALA A 161 -12.12 20.74 10.40
CA ALA A 161 -11.13 19.71 10.71
C ALA A 161 -11.59 18.35 10.20
N SER A 162 -10.65 17.57 9.67
CA SER A 162 -10.88 16.15 9.41
C SER A 162 -9.74 15.30 9.95
N LYS A 163 -10.08 14.17 10.53
CA LYS A 163 -9.13 13.14 10.97
C LYS A 163 -9.60 11.79 10.46
N GLN A 164 -8.68 11.08 9.83
CA GLN A 164 -8.95 9.75 9.30
C GLN A 164 -7.84 8.81 9.76
N ASN A 165 -8.21 7.63 10.19
CA ASN A 165 -7.29 6.55 10.49
C ASN A 165 -7.75 5.31 9.72
N ALA A 166 -6.82 4.67 9.01
CA ALA A 166 -7.06 3.44 8.29
C ALA A 166 -5.93 2.45 8.58
N LYS A 167 -6.30 1.24 8.95
CA LYS A 167 -5.37 0.16 9.22
C LYS A 167 -5.70 -1.04 8.37
N SER A 168 -4.69 -1.63 7.74
CA SER A 168 -4.79 -2.91 7.05
C SER A 168 -3.71 -3.86 7.55
N GLN A 169 -4.05 -5.14 7.60
CA GLN A 169 -3.16 -6.21 8.04
C GLN A 169 -3.37 -7.43 7.16
N MET A 170 -2.28 -8.07 6.76
CA MET A 170 -2.29 -9.33 6.04
C MET A 170 -1.39 -10.33 6.74
N ASN A 171 -1.89 -11.54 6.94
CA ASN A 171 -1.14 -12.69 7.42
C ASN A 171 -1.11 -13.72 6.30
N LEU A 172 0.06 -14.25 6.03
CA LEU A 172 0.32 -15.28 5.02
C LEU A 172 0.97 -16.49 5.68
N PHE A 173 0.48 -17.65 5.33
CA PHE A 173 1.14 -18.93 5.60
C PHE A 173 1.22 -19.71 4.29
N ASN A 174 2.41 -20.22 3.97
CA ASN A 174 2.64 -20.96 2.74
C ASN A 174 3.57 -22.14 3.02
N VAL A 175 3.23 -23.30 2.45
CA VAL A 175 4.10 -24.51 2.47
C VAL A 175 4.21 -25.02 1.05
N ILE A 176 5.44 -25.27 0.61
CA ILE A 176 5.76 -25.80 -0.71
C ILE A 176 6.67 -27.00 -0.58
N ALA A 177 6.34 -28.07 -1.27
CA ALA A 177 7.22 -29.23 -1.51
C ALA A 177 7.65 -29.18 -2.97
N ASN A 178 8.94 -29.23 -3.23
CA ASN A 178 9.51 -29.26 -4.58
C ASN A 178 10.47 -30.47 -4.70
N TYR A 179 10.14 -31.39 -5.64
CA TYR A 179 10.95 -32.56 -5.94
C TYR A 179 11.52 -32.43 -7.34
N THR A 180 12.85 -32.52 -7.48
CA THR A 180 13.54 -32.39 -8.76
C THR A 180 14.50 -33.56 -8.92
N LYS A 181 14.33 -34.29 -10.03
CA LYS A 181 15.18 -35.44 -10.31
C LYS A 181 15.33 -35.69 -11.79
N VAL A 182 16.54 -36.05 -12.20
CA VAL A 182 16.84 -36.55 -13.54
C VAL A 182 16.91 -38.08 -13.47
N PHE A 183 16.12 -38.76 -14.33
CA PHE A 183 16.09 -40.19 -14.47
C PHE A 183 16.73 -40.58 -15.83
N ASN A 184 17.57 -41.59 -15.85
CA ASN A 184 18.21 -42.11 -17.05
C ASN A 184 18.90 -41.02 -17.90
N GLU A 185 19.38 -39.94 -17.27
CA GLU A 185 20.06 -38.80 -17.91
C GLU A 185 19.23 -37.98 -18.93
N ILE A 186 18.04 -38.45 -19.30
CA ILE A 186 17.19 -37.83 -20.33
C ILE A 186 15.82 -37.36 -19.85
N HIS A 187 15.36 -37.83 -18.69
CA HIS A 187 14.06 -37.44 -18.13
C HIS A 187 14.28 -36.49 -16.95
N ASP A 188 14.13 -35.21 -17.16
CA ASP A 188 14.16 -34.22 -16.10
C ASP A 188 12.72 -33.95 -15.61
N VAL A 189 12.48 -34.22 -14.34
CA VAL A 189 11.18 -34.09 -13.69
C VAL A 189 11.30 -33.09 -12.52
N ASN A 190 10.49 -32.06 -12.56
CA ASN A 190 10.28 -31.15 -11.42
C ASN A 190 8.79 -31.17 -11.03
N LEU A 191 8.51 -31.64 -9.82
CA LEU A 191 7.19 -31.67 -9.23
C LEU A 191 7.13 -30.65 -8.09
N MET A 192 6.10 -29.84 -8.07
CA MET A 192 5.80 -28.92 -6.98
C MET A 192 4.37 -29.13 -6.50
N ALA A 193 4.18 -29.22 -5.18
CA ALA A 193 2.88 -29.13 -4.53
C ALA A 193 2.96 -28.08 -3.43
N GLY A 194 1.88 -27.32 -3.22
CA GLY A 194 1.86 -26.28 -2.23
C GLY A 194 0.49 -26.00 -1.68
N PHE A 195 0.48 -25.42 -0.50
CA PHE A 195 -0.69 -24.86 0.16
C PHE A 195 -0.36 -23.44 0.60
N GLU A 196 -1.30 -22.52 0.39
CA GLU A 196 -1.21 -21.14 0.81
C GLU A 196 -2.50 -20.74 1.52
N TYR A 197 -2.37 -20.05 2.65
CA TYR A 197 -3.48 -19.43 3.35
C TYR A 197 -3.16 -17.96 3.59
N LYS A 198 -4.06 -17.08 3.20
CA LYS A 198 -3.97 -15.64 3.37
C LYS A 198 -5.20 -15.12 4.09
N LYS A 199 -4.98 -14.31 5.12
CA LYS A 199 -6.01 -13.56 5.81
C LYS A 199 -5.68 -12.08 5.76
N SER A 200 -6.59 -11.30 5.19
CA SER A 200 -6.51 -9.84 5.15
C SER A 200 -7.61 -9.25 6.01
N SER A 201 -7.31 -8.21 6.76
CA SER A 201 -8.27 -7.44 7.52
C SER A 201 -8.00 -5.95 7.34
N TRP A 202 -9.05 -5.15 7.36
CA TRP A 202 -8.95 -3.71 7.27
C TRP A 202 -10.02 -3.07 8.13
N GLU A 203 -9.68 -1.94 8.71
CA GLU A 203 -10.59 -1.10 9.47
C GLU A 203 -10.20 0.36 9.31
N GLY A 204 -11.17 1.22 9.48
CA GLY A 204 -10.91 2.65 9.45
C GLY A 204 -12.03 3.42 10.13
N MET A 205 -11.67 4.63 10.51
CA MET A 205 -12.58 5.56 11.15
C MET A 205 -12.21 6.98 10.68
N GLY A 206 -13.20 7.82 10.49
CA GLY A 206 -13.03 9.21 10.13
C GLY A 206 -14.04 10.10 10.83
N ILE A 207 -13.62 11.33 11.10
CA ILE A 207 -14.46 12.40 11.60
C ILE A 207 -14.18 13.66 10.79
N VAL A 208 -15.24 14.35 10.40
CA VAL A 208 -15.19 15.71 9.83
C VAL A 208 -16.10 16.59 10.68
N ALA A 209 -15.54 17.67 11.20
CA ALA A 209 -16.23 18.64 12.03
C ALA A 209 -15.92 20.05 11.53
N SER A 210 -16.89 20.95 11.72
CA SER A 210 -16.82 22.37 11.36
C SER A 210 -17.26 23.24 12.54
N GLN A 211 -17.35 24.55 12.34
CA GLN A 211 -17.79 25.50 13.37
C GLN A 211 -16.84 25.50 14.58
N PHE A 212 -15.60 25.87 14.31
CA PHE A 212 -14.60 26.04 15.36
C PHE A 212 -14.57 27.50 15.82
N PRO A 213 -14.62 27.77 17.14
CA PRO A 213 -14.55 29.14 17.66
C PRO A 213 -13.17 29.78 17.42
N TYR A 214 -12.17 28.97 17.07
CA TYR A 214 -10.79 29.40 16.94
C TYR A 214 -9.96 28.47 16.08
N ASP A 215 -9.26 29.02 15.08
CA ASP A 215 -8.41 28.24 14.14
C ASP A 215 -7.13 27.71 14.76
N GLY A 216 -6.62 28.27 15.86
CA GLY A 216 -5.28 27.97 16.38
C GLY A 216 -5.08 26.56 16.90
N SER A 217 -6.14 25.82 17.23
CA SER A 217 -6.05 24.40 17.60
C SER A 217 -5.87 23.48 16.39
N LEU A 218 -6.11 23.98 15.18
CA LEU A 218 -6.14 23.20 13.96
C LEU A 218 -7.03 21.92 14.15
N MET A 219 -6.55 20.78 13.66
CA MET A 219 -7.23 19.49 13.83
C MET A 219 -6.90 18.78 15.17
N ASN A 220 -6.14 19.42 16.06
CA ASN A 220 -5.65 18.74 17.27
C ASN A 220 -6.69 18.65 18.39
N ASN A 221 -7.75 19.46 18.33
CA ASN A 221 -8.84 19.42 19.30
C ASN A 221 -10.20 19.52 18.60
N ILE A 222 -10.62 18.43 17.96
CA ILE A 222 -11.93 18.36 17.27
C ILE A 222 -13.12 18.55 18.24
N GLY A 223 -12.93 18.21 19.51
CA GLY A 223 -13.96 18.34 20.53
C GLY A 223 -14.40 19.79 20.83
N THR A 224 -13.66 20.80 20.33
CA THR A 224 -14.08 22.22 20.45
C THR A 224 -15.00 22.67 19.31
N SER A 225 -15.32 21.81 18.36
CA SER A 225 -16.31 22.08 17.33
C SER A 225 -17.69 22.30 17.96
N GLU A 226 -18.37 23.37 17.57
CA GLU A 226 -19.76 23.69 17.97
C GLU A 226 -20.79 23.08 17.03
N GLN A 227 -20.34 22.34 16.01
CA GLN A 227 -21.20 21.65 15.07
C GLN A 227 -22.05 20.59 15.79
N GLU A 228 -23.38 20.72 15.74
CA GLU A 228 -24.33 19.82 16.43
C GLU A 228 -24.16 18.35 16.01
N LYS A 229 -23.86 18.08 14.72
CA LYS A 229 -23.73 16.74 14.17
C LYS A 229 -22.50 16.63 13.25
N PRO A 230 -21.32 16.39 13.79
CA PRO A 230 -20.14 16.08 12.97
C PRO A 230 -20.36 14.83 12.13
N THR A 231 -19.74 14.78 10.96
CA THR A 231 -19.76 13.56 10.14
C THR A 231 -18.78 12.55 10.70
N ILE A 232 -19.29 11.41 11.14
CA ILE A 232 -18.49 10.29 11.66
C ILE A 232 -18.71 9.09 10.75
N SER A 233 -17.63 8.43 10.35
CA SER A 233 -17.64 7.22 9.54
C SER A 233 -16.74 6.16 10.13
N SER A 234 -17.10 4.90 9.98
CA SER A 234 -16.23 3.79 10.30
C SER A 234 -16.56 2.58 9.42
N TYR A 235 -15.55 1.78 9.16
CA TYR A 235 -15.70 0.54 8.44
C TYR A 235 -14.76 -0.52 8.98
N LYS A 236 -15.15 -1.78 8.82
CA LYS A 236 -14.32 -2.95 9.14
C LYS A 236 -14.64 -4.07 8.20
N GLY A 237 -13.61 -4.78 7.74
CA GLY A 237 -13.77 -5.92 6.86
C GLY A 237 -12.62 -6.91 7.02
N ALA A 238 -12.87 -8.11 6.54
CA ALA A 238 -11.84 -9.14 6.46
C ALA A 238 -12.12 -10.05 5.27
N SER A 239 -11.08 -10.62 4.70
CA SER A 239 -11.17 -11.66 3.67
C SER A 239 -10.14 -12.75 3.94
N GLU A 240 -10.50 -13.97 3.60
CA GLU A 240 -9.65 -15.15 3.73
C GLU A 240 -9.57 -15.88 2.39
N MET A 241 -8.40 -16.41 2.09
CA MET A 241 -8.17 -17.20 0.88
C MET A 241 -7.29 -18.40 1.21
N ALA A 242 -7.70 -19.58 0.76
CA ALA A 242 -6.91 -20.80 0.82
C ALA A 242 -6.67 -21.30 -0.61
N SER A 243 -5.44 -21.70 -0.91
CA SER A 243 -5.03 -22.10 -2.25
C SER A 243 -4.22 -23.38 -2.20
N PHE A 244 -4.56 -24.33 -3.11
CA PHE A 244 -3.75 -25.50 -3.38
C PHE A 244 -3.09 -25.32 -4.75
N LEU A 245 -1.80 -25.65 -4.81
CA LEU A 245 -0.98 -25.47 -6.00
C LEU A 245 -0.31 -26.80 -6.35
N ALA A 246 -0.31 -27.15 -7.64
CA ALA A 246 0.48 -28.25 -8.16
C ALA A 246 1.09 -27.85 -9.50
N ARG A 247 2.34 -28.27 -9.74
CA ARG A 247 3.05 -28.08 -11.00
C ARG A 247 3.86 -29.33 -11.33
N LEU A 248 3.79 -29.73 -12.57
CA LEU A 248 4.72 -30.67 -13.20
C LEU A 248 5.47 -29.95 -14.31
N ASN A 249 6.80 -29.90 -14.22
CA ASN A 249 7.65 -29.60 -15.36
C ASN A 249 8.36 -30.91 -15.73
N TYR A 250 8.21 -31.32 -16.98
CA TYR A 250 8.86 -32.49 -17.53
C TYR A 250 9.67 -32.08 -18.76
N SER A 251 10.94 -32.46 -18.79
CA SER A 251 11.81 -32.28 -19.96
C SER A 251 12.40 -33.59 -20.39
N LEU A 252 12.16 -33.94 -21.67
CA LEU A 252 12.72 -35.13 -22.30
C LEU A 252 13.93 -34.76 -23.14
N ALA A 253 15.08 -35.35 -22.83
CA ALA A 253 16.35 -35.15 -23.52
C ALA A 253 16.77 -33.67 -23.65
N SER A 254 16.30 -32.80 -22.74
CA SER A 254 16.42 -31.36 -22.80
C SER A 254 15.79 -30.69 -24.04
N LYS A 255 15.06 -31.43 -24.87
CA LYS A 255 14.47 -30.99 -26.14
C LYS A 255 12.97 -30.69 -26.03
N TYR A 256 12.22 -31.60 -25.46
CA TYR A 256 10.76 -31.52 -25.37
C TYR A 256 10.38 -31.19 -23.94
N ILE A 257 9.70 -30.07 -23.73
CA ILE A 257 9.36 -29.58 -22.41
C ILE A 257 7.83 -29.53 -22.31
N LEU A 258 7.27 -30.14 -21.26
CA LEU A 258 5.85 -30.08 -20.90
C LEU A 258 5.73 -29.46 -19.51
N THR A 259 4.86 -28.47 -19.38
CA THR A 259 4.47 -27.90 -18.07
C THR A 259 2.98 -28.03 -17.86
N VAL A 260 2.58 -28.62 -16.75
CA VAL A 260 1.19 -28.69 -16.30
C VAL A 260 1.09 -27.99 -14.95
N ASN A 261 0.14 -27.07 -14.82
CA ASN A 261 -0.13 -26.35 -13.59
C ASN A 261 -1.59 -26.57 -13.20
N LEU A 262 -1.84 -26.64 -11.90
CA LEU A 262 -3.17 -26.60 -11.32
C LEU A 262 -3.13 -25.69 -10.10
N ARG A 263 -4.06 -24.74 -10.05
CA ARG A 263 -4.31 -23.94 -8.86
C ARG A 263 -5.80 -24.07 -8.51
N VAL A 264 -6.08 -24.33 -7.25
CA VAL A 264 -7.45 -24.36 -6.72
C VAL A 264 -7.53 -23.34 -5.60
N ASP A 265 -8.34 -22.32 -5.77
CA ASP A 265 -8.48 -21.20 -4.84
C ASP A 265 -9.87 -21.18 -4.21
N GLY A 266 -9.91 -21.06 -2.89
CA GLY A 266 -11.12 -20.81 -2.12
C GLY A 266 -11.06 -19.43 -1.48
N SER A 267 -12.10 -18.61 -1.70
CA SER A 267 -12.15 -17.24 -1.17
C SER A 267 -13.45 -16.96 -0.41
N SER A 268 -13.32 -16.32 0.74
CA SER A 268 -14.45 -15.88 1.57
C SER A 268 -15.26 -14.74 0.94
N ASN A 269 -14.78 -14.14 -0.16
CA ASN A 269 -15.47 -13.05 -0.85
C ASN A 269 -16.65 -13.57 -1.71
N PHE A 270 -16.73 -14.89 -1.92
CA PHE A 270 -17.80 -15.54 -2.67
C PHE A 270 -18.76 -16.26 -1.73
N SER A 271 -19.98 -16.51 -2.22
CA SER A 271 -20.97 -17.30 -1.48
C SER A 271 -20.47 -18.73 -1.24
N LYS A 272 -20.92 -19.37 -0.19
CA LYS A 272 -20.47 -20.72 0.22
C LYS A 272 -20.50 -21.77 -0.88
N GLU A 273 -21.44 -21.66 -1.81
CA GLU A 273 -21.60 -22.59 -2.93
C GLU A 273 -20.59 -22.36 -4.08
N HIS A 274 -19.97 -21.17 -4.14
CA HIS A 274 -19.07 -20.75 -5.22
C HIS A 274 -17.70 -20.26 -4.73
N GLN A 275 -17.31 -20.68 -3.53
CA GLN A 275 -16.04 -20.23 -2.92
C GLN A 275 -14.81 -20.79 -3.62
N TRP A 276 -14.92 -21.95 -4.27
CA TRP A 276 -13.79 -22.66 -4.85
C TRP A 276 -13.79 -22.59 -6.37
N GLY A 277 -12.63 -22.23 -6.92
CA GLY A 277 -12.35 -22.23 -8.36
C GLY A 277 -11.08 -23.01 -8.69
N ALA A 278 -11.10 -23.77 -9.80
CA ALA A 278 -9.95 -24.50 -10.29
C ALA A 278 -9.41 -23.85 -11.58
N PHE A 279 -8.10 -23.66 -11.67
CA PHE A 279 -7.40 -22.97 -12.73
C PHE A 279 -6.29 -23.87 -13.28
N PRO A 280 -6.59 -24.78 -14.23
CA PRO A 280 -5.60 -25.60 -14.90
C PRO A 280 -4.89 -24.81 -15.99
N GLY A 281 -3.61 -25.13 -16.22
CA GLY A 281 -2.81 -24.58 -17.30
C GLY A 281 -1.85 -25.62 -17.86
N VAL A 282 -1.69 -25.67 -19.17
CA VAL A 282 -0.77 -26.59 -19.86
C VAL A 282 0.02 -25.81 -20.89
N SER A 283 1.31 -26.08 -20.95
CA SER A 283 2.18 -25.56 -22.01
C SER A 283 3.19 -26.61 -22.47
N ALA A 284 3.55 -26.56 -23.74
CA ALA A 284 4.57 -27.42 -24.34
C ALA A 284 5.56 -26.56 -25.13
N ALA A 285 6.85 -26.94 -25.10
CA ALA A 285 7.90 -26.31 -25.87
C ALA A 285 8.85 -27.34 -26.49
N TRP A 286 9.37 -27.01 -27.65
CA TRP A 286 10.36 -27.80 -28.37
C TRP A 286 11.61 -26.94 -28.64
N ARG A 287 12.78 -27.41 -28.23
CA ARG A 287 14.07 -26.80 -28.50
C ARG A 287 14.64 -27.34 -29.80
N MET A 288 14.30 -26.71 -30.91
CA MET A 288 14.73 -27.15 -32.25
C MET A 288 16.25 -27.11 -32.41
N ASN A 289 16.93 -26.21 -31.71
CA ASN A 289 18.41 -26.08 -31.76
C ASN A 289 19.17 -27.28 -31.15
N GLU A 290 18.46 -28.13 -30.39
CA GLU A 290 19.04 -29.34 -29.80
C GLU A 290 18.83 -30.59 -30.67
N GLU A 291 18.22 -30.46 -31.87
CA GLU A 291 18.09 -31.55 -32.81
C GLU A 291 19.36 -31.73 -33.64
N ASN A 292 19.63 -33.00 -34.08
CA ASN A 292 20.82 -33.38 -34.83
C ASN A 292 20.54 -33.36 -36.35
N TRP A 293 20.07 -32.27 -36.91
CA TRP A 293 19.97 -32.14 -38.39
C TRP A 293 21.09 -31.32 -38.99
#